data_a3beb3630ea8b62e143068d29183efac
#
_entry.id   a3beb3630ea8b62e143068d29183efac
#
_cell.length_a   1.000
_cell.length_b   1.000
_cell.length_c   1.000
_cell.angle_alpha   90.00
_cell.angle_beta   90.00
_cell.angle_gamma   90.00
#
_symmetry.space_group_name_H-M   'P 1'
#
loop_
_entity.id
_entity.type
_entity.pdbx_description
1 polymer ?
#
loop_
_entity_poly.entity_id
_entity_poly.type
_entity_poly.pdbx_seq_one_letter_code
_entity_poly.pdbx_strand_id
1 'polypeptide(L)'
;MTVIAPEPPSSPPPLLAAPPPPGWAFRPGDPDARPQVSCPEDAAHLVLPLLEGRDREHCLLVALDTKHRLIGVSTVSVGTADHTFMSPREIFRDALLSGASAIFLAHNHPSGDATPSADDRQVTRRLVQAGGVLGVDVLDHLVVGDPSWTSLARAGVL
;
A
#
# COMPACT_ATOMS: atom_id res chain seq x y z
N MET A 1 -0.64 29.38 46.62
CA MET A 1 0.23 29.05 45.51
C MET A 1 -0.66 28.59 44.38
N THR A 2 -0.90 29.47 43.39
CA THR A 2 -1.78 29.14 42.25
C THR A 2 -0.94 28.45 41.20
N VAL A 3 -1.21 27.18 40.94
CA VAL A 3 -0.56 26.41 39.89
C VAL A 3 -1.21 26.85 38.55
N ILE A 4 -0.46 27.63 37.76
CA ILE A 4 -0.86 27.99 36.39
C ILE A 4 -0.55 26.78 35.55
N ALA A 5 -1.60 26.14 35.00
CA ALA A 5 -1.44 25.09 33.97
C ALA A 5 -0.79 25.69 32.71
N PRO A 6 0.17 25.01 32.10
CA PRO A 6 0.76 25.47 30.85
C PRO A 6 -0.33 25.59 29.78
N GLU A 7 -0.34 26.70 29.04
CA GLU A 7 -1.23 26.88 27.91
C GLU A 7 -1.01 25.76 26.88
N PRO A 8 -2.08 25.19 26.33
CA PRO A 8 -1.93 24.21 25.24
C PRO A 8 -1.27 24.89 24.04
N PRO A 9 -0.41 24.17 23.29
CA PRO A 9 0.24 24.74 22.11
C PRO A 9 -0.81 25.27 21.14
N SER A 10 -0.57 26.48 20.62
CA SER A 10 -1.52 27.26 19.79
C SER A 10 -1.85 26.64 18.43
N SER A 11 -1.21 25.56 18.06
CA SER A 11 -1.56 24.70 16.92
C SER A 11 -0.94 23.30 17.12
N PRO A 12 -1.64 22.22 16.76
CA PRO A 12 -1.01 20.90 16.73
C PRO A 12 0.16 20.94 15.74
N PRO A 13 1.28 20.25 16.04
CA PRO A 13 2.37 20.13 15.09
C PRO A 13 1.82 19.54 13.78
N PRO A 14 2.27 20.05 12.61
CA PRO A 14 1.79 19.52 11.36
C PRO A 14 2.06 18.00 11.31
N LEU A 15 1.03 17.22 11.05
CA LEU A 15 1.10 15.75 10.89
C LEU A 15 2.19 15.30 9.90
N LEU A 16 2.63 16.20 9.03
CA LEU A 16 3.70 16.02 8.06
C LEU A 16 5.12 16.00 8.69
N ALA A 17 5.27 16.42 9.94
CA ALA A 17 6.59 16.45 10.61
C ALA A 17 6.95 15.11 11.30
N ALA A 18 6.00 14.19 11.44
CA ALA A 18 6.30 12.89 12.02
C ALA A 18 7.07 12.01 11.01
N PRO A 19 8.11 11.27 11.44
CA PRO A 19 8.77 10.31 10.57
C PRO A 19 7.75 9.29 10.04
N PRO A 20 7.92 8.78 8.81
CA PRO A 20 7.04 7.75 8.28
C PRO A 20 7.06 6.52 9.19
N PRO A 21 5.94 5.79 9.31
CA PRO A 21 5.92 4.54 10.05
C PRO A 21 7.00 3.57 9.55
N PRO A 22 7.53 2.67 10.40
CA PRO A 22 8.45 1.64 9.96
C PRO A 22 7.87 0.85 8.78
N GLY A 23 8.67 0.61 7.74
CA GLY A 23 8.25 -0.09 6.53
C GLY A 23 7.83 0.81 5.36
N TRP A 24 7.69 2.12 5.57
CA TRP A 24 7.36 3.05 4.48
C TRP A 24 8.61 3.40 3.66
N ALA A 25 8.58 3.11 2.36
CA ALA A 25 9.68 3.41 1.43
C ALA A 25 9.66 4.86 0.94
N PHE A 26 8.49 5.53 0.94
CA PHE A 26 8.33 6.86 0.38
C PHE A 26 7.24 7.65 1.10
N ARG A 27 7.50 8.92 1.38
CA ARG A 27 6.53 9.88 1.88
C ARG A 27 6.74 11.22 1.18
N PRO A 28 5.81 11.65 0.33
CA PRO A 28 5.90 12.94 -0.35
C PRO A 28 5.82 14.11 0.64
N GLY A 29 6.64 15.14 0.45
CA GLY A 29 6.61 16.34 1.28
C GLY A 29 5.37 17.21 1.03
N ASP A 30 5.21 17.74 -0.19
CA ASP A 30 4.09 18.59 -0.56
C ASP A 30 2.90 17.75 -1.08
N PRO A 31 1.70 17.88 -0.47
CA PRO A 31 0.51 17.17 -0.95
C PRO A 31 0.15 17.44 -2.41
N ASP A 32 0.38 18.66 -2.88
CA ASP A 32 0.00 19.04 -4.25
C ASP A 32 1.06 18.63 -5.30
N ALA A 33 2.29 18.33 -4.87
CA ALA A 33 3.34 17.79 -5.72
C ALA A 33 3.35 16.25 -5.79
N ARG A 34 2.40 15.56 -5.13
CA ARG A 34 2.34 14.10 -5.10
C ARG A 34 1.92 13.54 -6.46
N PRO A 35 2.61 12.50 -6.97
CA PRO A 35 2.21 11.86 -8.21
C PRO A 35 0.81 11.25 -8.08
N GLN A 36 0.02 11.38 -9.14
CA GLN A 36 -1.28 10.73 -9.25
C GLN A 36 -1.09 9.31 -9.79
N VAL A 37 -1.81 8.37 -9.20
CA VAL A 37 -1.81 6.96 -9.59
C VAL A 37 -3.20 6.63 -10.14
N SER A 38 -3.34 6.67 -11.47
CA SER A 38 -4.63 6.60 -12.14
C SER A 38 -4.87 5.26 -12.84
N CYS A 39 -3.82 4.48 -13.03
CA CYS A 39 -3.88 3.19 -13.72
C CYS A 39 -2.89 2.19 -13.11
N PRO A 40 -3.03 0.89 -13.42
CA PRO A 40 -2.10 -0.14 -12.94
C PRO A 40 -0.65 0.11 -13.33
N GLU A 41 -0.39 0.72 -14.49
CA GLU A 41 0.96 1.09 -14.95
C GLU A 41 1.63 2.10 -14.02
N ASP A 42 0.88 3.11 -13.56
CA ASP A 42 1.40 4.10 -12.61
C ASP A 42 1.83 3.43 -11.30
N ALA A 43 0.98 2.52 -10.80
CA ALA A 43 1.31 1.73 -9.61
C ALA A 43 2.50 0.80 -9.84
N ALA A 44 2.58 0.16 -11.01
CA ALA A 44 3.71 -0.71 -11.38
C ALA A 44 5.02 0.08 -11.40
N HIS A 45 5.07 1.27 -11.97
CA HIS A 45 6.26 2.12 -11.97
C HIS A 45 6.79 2.43 -10.55
N LEU A 46 5.88 2.51 -9.57
CA LEU A 46 6.25 2.77 -8.18
C LEU A 46 6.80 1.51 -7.47
N VAL A 47 6.22 0.34 -7.75
CA VAL A 47 6.51 -0.88 -6.99
C VAL A 47 7.59 -1.74 -7.62
N LEU A 48 7.74 -1.75 -8.95
CA LEU A 48 8.73 -2.58 -9.63
C LEU A 48 10.16 -2.36 -9.10
N PRO A 49 10.67 -1.12 -8.94
CA PRO A 49 12.01 -0.91 -8.42
C PRO A 49 12.20 -1.39 -6.97
N LEU A 50 11.11 -1.51 -6.21
CA LEU A 50 11.13 -1.95 -4.81
C LEU A 50 11.08 -3.48 -4.69
N LEU A 51 10.56 -4.17 -5.73
CA LEU A 51 10.38 -5.62 -5.76
C LEU A 51 11.45 -6.34 -6.59
N GLU A 52 12.18 -5.59 -7.42
CA GLU A 52 13.23 -6.14 -8.27
C GLU A 52 14.32 -6.86 -7.47
N GLY A 53 14.71 -8.05 -7.91
CA GLY A 53 15.79 -8.86 -7.32
C GLY A 53 15.49 -9.41 -5.92
N ARG A 54 14.24 -9.38 -5.47
CA ARG A 54 13.85 -9.95 -4.17
C ARG A 54 13.80 -11.48 -4.25
N ASP A 55 14.51 -12.15 -3.33
CA ASP A 55 14.57 -13.61 -3.19
C ASP A 55 13.39 -14.21 -2.42
N ARG A 56 12.54 -13.35 -1.84
CA ARG A 56 11.34 -13.72 -1.08
C ARG A 56 10.16 -12.91 -1.58
N GLU A 57 8.95 -13.40 -1.31
CA GLU A 57 7.74 -12.65 -1.57
C GLU A 57 7.61 -11.44 -0.62
N HIS A 58 7.47 -10.26 -1.19
CA HIS A 58 7.20 -9.01 -0.48
C HIS A 58 5.84 -8.51 -0.91
N CYS A 59 4.99 -8.16 0.06
CA CYS A 59 3.74 -7.48 -0.20
C CYS A 59 3.90 -5.99 0.09
N LEU A 60 3.63 -5.16 -0.91
CA LEU A 60 3.64 -3.72 -0.82
C LEU A 60 2.23 -3.16 -0.86
N LEU A 61 2.01 -2.11 -0.09
CA LEU A 61 0.82 -1.27 -0.13
C LEU A 61 1.19 0.09 -0.70
N VAL A 62 0.49 0.53 -1.73
CA VAL A 62 0.52 1.90 -2.26
C VAL A 62 -0.71 2.62 -1.73
N ALA A 63 -0.51 3.58 -0.84
CA ALA A 63 -1.58 4.34 -0.20
C ALA A 63 -1.88 5.63 -0.97
N LEU A 64 -3.16 5.90 -1.23
CA LEU A 64 -3.64 7.02 -2.02
C LEU A 64 -4.67 7.87 -1.27
N ASP A 65 -4.67 9.16 -1.54
CA ASP A 65 -5.70 10.09 -1.06
C ASP A 65 -6.99 10.02 -1.93
N THR A 66 -8.00 10.82 -1.59
CA THR A 66 -9.29 10.90 -2.32
C THR A 66 -9.17 11.37 -3.76
N LYS A 67 -8.04 11.93 -4.17
CA LYS A 67 -7.73 12.33 -5.54
C LYS A 67 -6.77 11.34 -6.22
N HIS A 68 -6.59 10.16 -5.63
CA HIS A 68 -5.64 9.12 -6.05
C HIS A 68 -4.18 9.61 -6.13
N ARG A 69 -3.81 10.58 -5.28
CA ARG A 69 -2.41 11.02 -5.17
C ARG A 69 -1.69 10.16 -4.14
N LEU A 70 -0.45 9.87 -4.44
CA LEU A 70 0.40 9.00 -3.61
C LEU A 70 0.63 9.60 -2.20
N ILE A 71 0.18 8.88 -1.18
CA ILE A 71 0.53 9.18 0.22
C ILE A 71 1.88 8.53 0.57
N GLY A 72 2.09 7.30 0.13
CA GLY A 72 3.32 6.57 0.34
C GLY A 72 3.21 5.11 -0.06
N VAL A 73 4.35 4.41 0.04
CA VAL A 73 4.45 2.97 -0.19
C VAL A 73 5.01 2.31 1.05
N SER A 74 4.36 1.27 1.56
CA SER A 74 4.82 0.49 2.70
C SER A 74 5.01 -0.98 2.34
N THR A 75 5.99 -1.63 3.00
CA THR A 75 6.11 -3.09 2.97
C THR A 75 5.23 -3.65 4.08
N VAL A 76 4.16 -4.33 3.71
CA VAL A 76 3.20 -4.89 4.67
C VAL A 76 3.69 -6.22 5.23
N SER A 77 4.24 -7.06 4.36
CA SER A 77 4.75 -8.37 4.78
C SER A 77 5.91 -8.83 3.91
N VAL A 78 6.77 -9.64 4.50
CA VAL A 78 7.84 -10.39 3.83
C VAL A 78 7.63 -11.84 4.17
N GLY A 79 7.43 -12.67 3.16
CA GLY A 79 7.15 -14.09 3.30
C GLY A 79 8.36 -14.98 3.04
N THR A 80 8.07 -16.17 2.51
CA THR A 80 9.06 -17.14 2.03
C THR A 80 9.30 -16.95 0.52
N ALA A 81 9.99 -17.90 -0.12
CA ALA A 81 10.22 -17.85 -1.58
C ALA A 81 8.93 -18.10 -2.40
N ASP A 82 7.91 -18.69 -1.79
CA ASP A 82 6.69 -19.17 -2.45
C ASP A 82 5.38 -18.79 -1.73
N HIS A 83 5.46 -18.02 -0.64
CA HIS A 83 4.25 -17.57 0.07
C HIS A 83 4.48 -16.33 0.92
N THR A 84 3.53 -15.40 0.89
CA THR A 84 3.48 -14.24 1.81
C THR A 84 2.10 -14.13 2.48
N PHE A 85 2.08 -13.61 3.70
CA PHE A 85 0.84 -13.39 4.43
C PHE A 85 0.25 -12.03 4.07
N MET A 86 -0.83 -12.04 3.30
CA MET A 86 -1.63 -10.84 3.00
C MET A 86 -2.89 -10.83 3.87
N SER A 87 -2.73 -10.48 5.13
CA SER A 87 -3.85 -10.37 6.06
C SER A 87 -4.57 -9.03 5.88
N PRO A 88 -5.90 -8.99 5.78
CA PRO A 88 -6.65 -7.72 5.77
C PRO A 88 -6.30 -6.82 6.95
N ARG A 89 -6.09 -7.38 8.13
CA ARG A 89 -5.73 -6.63 9.33
C ARG A 89 -4.44 -5.82 9.14
N GLU A 90 -3.38 -6.44 8.62
CA GLU A 90 -2.08 -5.80 8.48
C GLU A 90 -2.10 -4.79 7.34
N ILE A 91 -2.74 -5.11 6.22
CA ILE A 91 -2.89 -4.21 5.07
C ILE A 91 -3.68 -2.97 5.45
N PHE A 92 -4.86 -3.14 6.04
CA PHE A 92 -5.70 -1.98 6.40
C PHE A 92 -5.20 -1.22 7.62
N ARG A 93 -4.37 -1.83 8.48
CA ARG A 93 -3.66 -1.10 9.53
C ARG A 93 -2.83 0.05 8.92
N ASP A 94 -2.01 -0.25 7.94
CA ASP A 94 -1.16 0.77 7.30
C ASP A 94 -1.98 1.78 6.49
N ALA A 95 -3.00 1.31 5.75
CA ALA A 95 -3.91 2.17 5.01
C ALA A 95 -4.62 3.18 5.92
N LEU A 96 -5.19 2.74 7.03
CA LEU A 96 -5.90 3.61 7.98
C LEU A 96 -4.95 4.56 8.71
N LEU A 97 -3.77 4.09 9.13
CA LEU A 97 -2.77 4.95 9.78
C LEU A 97 -2.24 6.05 8.86
N SER A 98 -2.20 5.80 7.55
CA SER A 98 -1.80 6.80 6.57
C SER A 98 -2.92 7.75 6.14
N GLY A 99 -4.17 7.47 6.53
CA GLY A 99 -5.34 8.20 6.07
C GLY A 99 -5.67 7.94 4.60
N ALA A 100 -5.35 6.77 4.07
CA ALA A 100 -5.65 6.40 2.70
C ALA A 100 -7.15 6.25 2.46
N SER A 101 -7.63 6.76 1.32
CA SER A 101 -8.98 6.55 0.81
C SER A 101 -9.03 5.42 -0.21
N ALA A 102 -7.90 5.13 -0.84
CA ALA A 102 -7.76 4.04 -1.79
C ALA A 102 -6.35 3.42 -1.70
N ILE A 103 -6.21 2.18 -2.13
CA ILE A 103 -4.95 1.46 -2.13
C ILE A 103 -4.78 0.66 -3.42
N PHE A 104 -3.51 0.50 -3.84
CA PHE A 104 -3.05 -0.61 -4.66
C PHE A 104 -2.23 -1.56 -3.81
N LEU A 105 -2.30 -2.84 -4.12
CA LEU A 105 -1.42 -3.86 -3.58
C LEU A 105 -0.48 -4.36 -4.66
N ALA A 106 0.70 -4.79 -4.27
CA ALA A 106 1.62 -5.48 -5.16
C ALA A 106 2.40 -6.53 -4.37
N HIS A 107 2.61 -7.69 -4.95
CA HIS A 107 3.58 -8.65 -4.43
C HIS A 107 4.38 -9.27 -5.58
N ASN A 108 5.60 -9.68 -5.29
CA ASN A 108 6.46 -10.36 -6.26
C ASN A 108 6.39 -11.88 -6.10
N HIS A 109 6.52 -12.56 -7.21
CA HIS A 109 6.83 -13.99 -7.25
C HIS A 109 8.33 -14.18 -7.58
N PRO A 110 9.15 -14.67 -6.64
CA PRO A 110 10.59 -14.91 -6.90
C PRO A 110 10.86 -15.90 -8.04
N SER A 111 9.87 -16.73 -8.39
CA SER A 111 9.93 -17.63 -9.55
C SER A 111 10.01 -16.90 -10.90
N GLY A 112 9.64 -15.60 -10.93
CA GLY A 112 9.52 -14.81 -12.15
C GLY A 112 8.19 -14.95 -12.87
N ASP A 113 7.32 -15.88 -12.48
CA ASP A 113 5.99 -16.06 -13.09
C ASP A 113 4.96 -15.11 -12.48
N ALA A 114 4.46 -14.16 -13.27
CA ALA A 114 3.44 -13.18 -12.85
C ALA A 114 2.01 -13.74 -12.87
N THR A 115 1.81 -15.05 -13.03
CA THR A 115 0.49 -15.68 -13.02
C THR A 115 -0.06 -15.67 -11.59
N PRO A 116 -1.22 -15.04 -11.32
CA PRO A 116 -1.83 -15.03 -10.01
C PRO A 116 -2.24 -16.43 -9.57
N SER A 117 -1.88 -16.82 -8.35
CA SER A 117 -2.33 -18.06 -7.73
C SER A 117 -3.81 -18.04 -7.37
N ALA A 118 -4.37 -19.18 -6.99
CA ALA A 118 -5.73 -19.26 -6.44
C ALA A 118 -5.84 -18.49 -5.11
N ASP A 119 -4.80 -18.53 -4.29
CA ASP A 119 -4.73 -17.82 -3.01
C ASP A 119 -4.65 -16.32 -3.22
N ASP A 120 -3.91 -15.82 -4.20
CA ASP A 120 -3.86 -14.39 -4.55
C ASP A 120 -5.25 -13.87 -4.92
N ARG A 121 -5.98 -14.63 -5.74
CA ARG A 121 -7.35 -14.28 -6.12
C ARG A 121 -8.30 -14.30 -4.92
N GLN A 122 -8.17 -15.28 -4.04
CA GLN A 122 -9.03 -15.41 -2.86
C GLN A 122 -8.76 -14.27 -1.86
N VAL A 123 -7.50 -14.00 -1.54
CA VAL A 123 -7.15 -12.94 -0.60
C VAL A 123 -7.53 -11.57 -1.14
N THR A 124 -7.36 -11.32 -2.45
CA THR A 124 -7.76 -10.07 -3.09
C THR A 124 -9.26 -9.82 -2.92
N ARG A 125 -10.12 -10.82 -3.17
CA ARG A 125 -11.57 -10.67 -2.94
C ARG A 125 -11.91 -10.35 -1.49
N ARG A 126 -11.23 -10.98 -0.53
CA ARG A 126 -11.41 -10.69 0.91
C ARG A 126 -10.98 -9.27 1.26
N LEU A 127 -9.92 -8.77 0.62
CA LEU A 127 -9.45 -7.40 0.81
C LEU A 127 -10.43 -6.38 0.25
N VAL A 128 -10.99 -6.61 -0.94
CA VAL A 128 -12.04 -5.76 -1.52
C VAL A 128 -13.25 -5.68 -0.58
N GLN A 129 -13.71 -6.81 -0.04
CA GLN A 129 -14.82 -6.84 0.92
C GLN A 129 -14.50 -6.06 2.20
N ALA A 130 -13.30 -6.26 2.75
CA ALA A 130 -12.86 -5.56 3.96
C ALA A 130 -12.71 -4.05 3.71
N GLY A 131 -12.16 -3.66 2.56
CA GLY A 131 -12.03 -2.27 2.13
C GLY A 131 -13.38 -1.56 2.05
N GLY A 132 -14.38 -2.22 1.48
CA GLY A 132 -15.76 -1.71 1.40
C GLY A 132 -16.37 -1.43 2.78
N VAL A 133 -16.05 -2.24 3.78
CA VAL A 133 -16.50 -2.02 5.18
C VAL A 133 -15.75 -0.85 5.83
N LEU A 134 -14.45 -0.70 5.52
CA LEU A 134 -13.57 0.29 6.14
C LEU A 134 -13.59 1.65 5.44
N GLY A 135 -14.24 1.75 4.28
CA GLY A 135 -14.23 2.97 3.46
C GLY A 135 -12.88 3.24 2.78
N VAL A 136 -12.13 2.17 2.45
CA VAL A 136 -10.85 2.23 1.72
C VAL A 136 -10.96 1.36 0.48
N ASP A 137 -10.96 1.98 -0.69
CA ASP A 137 -11.11 1.25 -1.96
C ASP A 137 -9.83 0.49 -2.32
N VAL A 138 -9.98 -0.80 -2.64
CA VAL A 138 -8.90 -1.60 -3.23
C VAL A 138 -9.01 -1.47 -4.75
N LEU A 139 -8.15 -0.65 -5.36
CA LEU A 139 -8.23 -0.34 -6.78
C LEU A 139 -7.67 -1.46 -7.65
N ASP A 140 -6.58 -2.09 -7.22
CA ASP A 140 -5.99 -3.23 -7.90
C ASP A 140 -5.01 -3.99 -6.99
N HIS A 141 -4.63 -5.19 -7.46
CA HIS A 141 -3.57 -5.99 -6.88
C HIS A 141 -2.67 -6.50 -8.02
N LEU A 142 -1.40 -6.12 -7.98
CA LEU A 142 -0.40 -6.45 -8.98
C LEU A 142 0.41 -7.66 -8.54
N VAL A 143 0.48 -8.68 -9.37
CA VAL A 143 1.42 -9.80 -9.20
C VAL A 143 2.62 -9.52 -10.09
N VAL A 144 3.79 -9.38 -9.48
CA VAL A 144 5.01 -9.01 -10.16
C VAL A 144 5.90 -10.24 -10.36
N GLY A 145 6.16 -10.56 -11.61
CA GLY A 145 7.18 -11.52 -12.05
C GLY A 145 8.40 -10.80 -12.62
N ASP A 146 9.16 -11.50 -13.43
CA ASP A 146 10.28 -10.96 -14.19
C ASP A 146 10.27 -11.59 -15.59
N PRO A 147 10.12 -10.79 -16.65
CA PRO A 147 10.05 -9.31 -16.74
C PRO A 147 8.60 -8.73 -16.72
N SER A 148 7.60 -9.50 -16.36
CA SER A 148 6.17 -9.11 -16.52
C SER A 148 5.46 -8.95 -15.17
N TRP A 149 4.30 -8.30 -15.22
CA TRP A 149 3.37 -8.20 -14.10
C TRP A 149 1.93 -8.37 -14.57
N THR A 150 1.04 -8.76 -13.66
CA THR A 150 -0.38 -8.99 -13.91
C THR A 150 -1.24 -8.16 -12.96
N SER A 151 -2.26 -7.48 -13.51
CA SER A 151 -3.31 -6.78 -12.77
C SER A 151 -4.48 -7.72 -12.51
N LEU A 152 -4.87 -7.91 -11.24
CA LEU A 152 -6.01 -8.72 -10.89
C LEU A 152 -7.34 -8.04 -11.20
N ALA A 153 -7.40 -6.70 -11.20
CA ALA A 153 -8.56 -5.96 -11.65
C ALA A 153 -8.84 -6.22 -13.15
N ARG A 154 -7.81 -6.14 -13.99
CA ARG A 154 -7.93 -6.47 -15.43
C ARG A 154 -8.24 -7.94 -15.66
N ALA A 155 -7.82 -8.82 -14.76
CA ALA A 155 -8.16 -10.24 -14.79
C ALA A 155 -9.57 -10.56 -14.27
N GLY A 156 -10.36 -9.54 -13.89
CA GLY A 156 -11.74 -9.69 -13.43
C GLY A 156 -11.88 -10.32 -12.03
N VAL A 157 -10.90 -10.09 -11.15
CA VAL A 157 -10.91 -10.63 -9.78
C VAL A 157 -11.55 -9.66 -8.79
N LEU A 158 -11.47 -8.33 -9.06
CA LEU A 158 -12.03 -7.25 -8.25
C LEU A 158 -13.43 -6.90 -8.70
#